data_611b5646d85fd7d6d813e67dcd44c093
#
_entry.id   611b5646d85fd7d6d813e67dcd44c093
#
_cell.length_a   1.000
_cell.length_b   1.000
_cell.length_c   1.000
_cell.angle_alpha   90.00
_cell.angle_beta   90.00
_cell.angle_gamma   90.00
#
_symmetry.space_group_name_H-M   'P 1'
#
loop_
_entity.id
_entity.type
_entity.pdbx_description
1 polymer ?
#
loop_
_entity_poly.entity_id
_entity_poly.type
_entity_poly.pdbx_seq_one_letter_code
_entity_poly.pdbx_strand_id
1 'polypeptide(L)'
;MKFNQNTSRTHRKSPIGTLFLVTGTVLLMAACSTAKPPAREFSQDKLVESIRVPAGNVVALETTGVGVLNYECRPNVAASGQMGWTLVSPKADLIDRTGKTIGTYGGPPATWTHNDGSTVIGTQVAIAPTTGGNNIAVQLSKGAPGMNAGAMQNVTYIQRINTKGGQDLSKACGPSDVGDKLTLPYQADYIFWKAM
;
A
#
# COMPACT_ATOMS: atom_id res chain seq x y z
N MET A 1 -58.80 -57.85 -15.01
CA MET A 1 -58.75 -59.37 -15.17
C MET A 1 -57.62 -59.91 -14.29
N LYS A 2 -58.07 -60.69 -13.28
CA LYS A 2 -57.40 -61.90 -12.62
C LYS A 2 -55.92 -61.67 -12.17
N PHE A 3 -55.71 -61.50 -10.83
CA PHE A 3 -55.45 -62.63 -9.84
C PHE A 3 -54.21 -63.46 -10.20
N ASN A 4 -53.14 -63.48 -9.38
CA ASN A 4 -52.99 -64.52 -8.43
C ASN A 4 -51.90 -64.25 -7.38
N GLN A 5 -52.26 -64.57 -6.17
CA GLN A 5 -51.39 -64.72 -4.98
C GLN A 5 -50.59 -66.04 -5.12
N ASN A 6 -49.43 -66.09 -4.53
CA ASN A 6 -49.11 -67.26 -3.78
C ASN A 6 -48.09 -67.06 -2.65
N THR A 7 -48.56 -67.46 -1.51
CA THR A 7 -47.92 -67.50 -0.19
C THR A 7 -47.04 -68.78 -0.11
N SER A 8 -45.87 -68.65 0.51
CA SER A 8 -45.34 -69.79 1.25
C SER A 8 -44.39 -69.39 2.36
N ARG A 9 -44.80 -69.73 3.54
CA ARG A 9 -44.06 -69.78 4.81
C ARG A 9 -43.05 -70.93 4.75
N THR A 10 -41.86 -70.75 5.41
CA THR A 10 -41.46 -71.72 6.48
C THR A 10 -40.10 -71.30 7.10
N HIS A 11 -40.14 -71.36 8.40
CA HIS A 11 -39.17 -71.82 9.43
C HIS A 11 -37.73 -71.22 9.55
N ARG A 12 -37.56 -70.37 10.56
CA ARG A 12 -36.86 -70.59 11.84
C ARG A 12 -35.56 -71.40 11.79
N LYS A 13 -34.45 -70.72 12.12
CA LYS A 13 -33.41 -71.13 13.08
C LYS A 13 -32.41 -70.04 13.34
N SER A 14 -32.37 -69.51 14.59
CA SER A 14 -31.20 -68.87 15.15
C SER A 14 -30.12 -69.90 15.46
N PRO A 15 -28.86 -69.51 15.44
CA PRO A 15 -28.12 -69.47 16.69
C PRO A 15 -27.15 -68.29 16.77
N ILE A 16 -27.15 -67.68 17.95
CA ILE A 16 -26.00 -67.40 18.84
C ILE A 16 -24.78 -66.72 18.22
N GLY A 17 -24.62 -65.46 18.59
CA GLY A 17 -23.42 -64.96 19.21
C GLY A 17 -22.19 -64.70 18.35
N THR A 18 -21.96 -63.45 18.08
CA THR A 18 -20.58 -62.95 18.29
C THR A 18 -20.67 -61.42 18.40
N LEU A 19 -20.43 -60.95 19.59
CA LEU A 19 -20.33 -59.52 19.96
C LEU A 19 -18.97 -59.01 19.44
N PHE A 20 -18.95 -58.34 18.29
CA PHE A 20 -17.77 -57.59 17.86
C PHE A 20 -17.82 -56.20 18.47
N LEU A 21 -16.98 -56.01 19.46
CA LEU A 21 -16.68 -54.70 20.05
C LEU A 21 -15.83 -53.93 19.03
N VAL A 22 -16.48 -53.05 18.24
CA VAL A 22 -15.75 -52.11 17.38
C VAL A 22 -15.36 -50.92 18.24
N THR A 23 -14.15 -50.91 18.72
CA THR A 23 -13.52 -49.75 19.33
C THR A 23 -13.25 -48.70 18.23
N GLY A 24 -14.20 -47.78 18.06
CA GLY A 24 -14.05 -46.63 17.18
C GLY A 24 -12.99 -45.64 17.73
N THR A 25 -11.80 -45.71 17.16
CA THR A 25 -10.76 -44.68 17.44
C THR A 25 -11.18 -43.38 16.75
N VAL A 26 -11.71 -42.42 17.53
CA VAL A 26 -11.98 -41.07 17.06
C VAL A 26 -10.64 -40.35 16.90
N LEU A 27 -10.13 -40.22 15.68
CA LEU A 27 -9.03 -39.32 15.38
C LEU A 27 -9.56 -37.89 15.49
N LEU A 28 -9.24 -37.24 16.59
CA LEU A 28 -9.36 -35.76 16.68
C LEU A 28 -8.29 -35.14 15.75
N MET A 29 -8.68 -34.74 14.55
CA MET A 29 -7.87 -33.84 13.73
C MET A 29 -7.89 -32.46 14.38
N ALA A 30 -6.86 -32.14 15.13
CA ALA A 30 -6.58 -30.77 15.57
C ALA A 30 -6.26 -29.92 14.33
N ALA A 31 -7.26 -29.21 13.80
CA ALA A 31 -7.04 -28.17 12.79
C ALA A 31 -6.25 -27.04 13.43
N CYS A 32 -4.92 -27.01 13.25
CA CYS A 32 -4.11 -25.84 13.55
C CYS A 32 -4.53 -24.73 12.60
N SER A 33 -5.47 -23.89 13.02
CA SER A 33 -5.73 -22.62 12.38
C SER A 33 -4.49 -21.74 12.58
N THR A 34 -3.63 -21.65 11.57
CA THR A 34 -2.58 -20.65 11.52
C THR A 34 -3.25 -19.30 11.31
N ALA A 35 -3.69 -18.68 12.40
CA ALA A 35 -4.12 -17.29 12.39
C ALA A 35 -2.92 -16.45 11.91
N LYS A 36 -3.06 -15.83 10.74
CA LYS A 36 -2.09 -14.84 10.24
C LYS A 36 -1.92 -13.78 11.34
N PRO A 37 -0.68 -13.47 11.78
CA PRO A 37 -0.48 -12.41 12.76
C PRO A 37 -1.20 -11.14 12.31
N PRO A 38 -1.83 -10.38 13.22
CA PRO A 38 -2.46 -9.12 12.88
C PRO A 38 -1.41 -8.24 12.18
N ALA A 39 -1.77 -7.63 11.05
CA ALA A 39 -0.89 -6.69 10.36
C ALA A 39 -0.49 -5.62 11.38
N ARG A 40 0.82 -5.40 11.55
CA ARG A 40 1.33 -4.41 12.49
C ARG A 40 0.79 -3.04 12.08
N GLU A 41 0.03 -2.42 12.95
CA GLU A 41 -0.48 -1.07 12.74
C GLU A 41 0.70 -0.09 12.57
N PHE A 42 0.58 0.84 11.63
CA PHE A 42 1.61 1.84 11.41
C PHE A 42 1.74 2.76 12.63
N SER A 43 2.99 2.94 13.10
CA SER A 43 3.32 3.92 14.14
C SER A 43 4.28 4.96 13.62
N GLN A 44 4.04 6.23 13.97
CA GLN A 44 4.92 7.34 13.64
C GLN A 44 5.92 7.70 14.77
N ASP A 45 6.01 6.88 15.83
CA ASP A 45 6.83 7.18 17.01
C ASP A 45 8.32 7.35 16.70
N LYS A 46 8.79 6.62 15.66
CA LYS A 46 10.18 6.68 15.20
C LYS A 46 10.46 7.74 14.16
N LEU A 47 9.43 8.45 13.69
CA LEU A 47 9.60 9.51 12.72
C LEU A 47 10.08 10.78 13.41
N VAL A 48 10.82 11.62 12.68
CA VAL A 48 11.17 12.97 13.15
C VAL A 48 9.90 13.81 13.33
N GLU A 49 9.87 14.64 14.35
CA GLU A 49 8.67 15.36 14.77
C GLU A 49 8.07 16.21 13.65
N SER A 50 8.90 16.87 12.84
CA SER A 50 8.46 17.75 11.75
C SER A 50 7.59 17.10 10.70
N ILE A 51 7.67 15.77 10.55
CA ILE A 51 6.86 15.03 9.58
C ILE A 51 5.79 14.14 10.23
N ARG A 52 5.58 14.26 11.55
CA ARG A 52 4.47 13.58 12.22
C ARG A 52 3.15 14.26 11.93
N VAL A 53 2.14 13.45 11.70
CA VAL A 53 0.77 13.92 11.56
C VAL A 53 0.23 14.30 12.94
N PRO A 54 -0.45 15.46 13.08
CA PRO A 54 -1.04 15.88 14.35
C PRO A 54 -2.04 14.87 14.91
N ALA A 55 -2.22 14.87 16.23
CA ALA A 55 -3.26 14.09 16.91
C ALA A 55 -4.65 14.39 16.33
N GLY A 56 -5.60 13.46 16.48
CA GLY A 56 -6.93 13.57 15.90
C GLY A 56 -7.03 13.05 14.46
N ASN A 57 -5.98 12.37 13.96
CA ASN A 57 -5.99 11.70 12.67
C ASN A 57 -5.67 10.21 12.84
N VAL A 58 -6.23 9.38 11.97
CA VAL A 58 -6.01 7.94 11.91
C VAL A 58 -5.52 7.52 10.53
N VAL A 59 -4.73 6.46 10.47
CA VAL A 59 -4.31 5.87 9.20
C VAL A 59 -5.50 5.31 8.45
N ALA A 60 -5.71 5.78 7.24
CA ALA A 60 -6.79 5.34 6.36
C ALA A 60 -6.31 4.38 5.28
N LEU A 61 -5.10 4.59 4.78
CA LEU A 61 -4.52 3.77 3.70
C LEU A 61 -3.00 3.81 3.78
N GLU A 62 -2.37 2.68 3.51
CA GLU A 62 -0.92 2.54 3.41
C GLU A 62 -0.56 1.94 2.05
N THR A 63 0.36 2.58 1.35
CA THR A 63 0.83 2.12 0.04
C THR A 63 2.34 2.28 -0.09
N THR A 64 2.93 1.53 -1.01
CA THR A 64 4.28 1.77 -1.49
C THR A 64 4.18 2.35 -2.91
N GLY A 65 4.70 3.56 -3.09
CA GLY A 65 4.88 4.16 -4.41
C GLY A 65 6.16 3.65 -5.06
N VAL A 66 6.07 3.11 -6.25
CA VAL A 66 7.22 2.61 -7.04
C VAL A 66 7.18 3.27 -8.41
N GLY A 67 8.25 3.95 -8.78
CA GLY A 67 8.27 4.66 -10.04
C GLY A 67 9.51 5.51 -10.26
N VAL A 68 9.31 6.68 -10.88
CA VAL A 68 10.39 7.58 -11.26
C VAL A 68 10.10 9.03 -10.87
N LEU A 69 11.16 9.79 -10.64
CA LEU A 69 11.16 11.23 -10.50
C LEU A 69 11.87 11.84 -11.71
N ASN A 70 11.20 12.75 -12.40
CA ASN A 70 11.74 13.43 -13.56
C ASN A 70 12.22 14.81 -13.15
N TYR A 71 13.47 15.09 -13.46
CA TYR A 71 14.14 16.38 -13.22
C TYR A 71 14.49 17.05 -14.54
N GLU A 72 14.62 18.36 -14.49
CA GLU A 72 15.12 19.18 -15.58
C GLU A 72 16.19 20.14 -15.05
N CYS A 73 17.29 20.29 -15.78
CA CYS A 73 18.33 21.26 -15.48
C CYS A 73 17.81 22.67 -15.77
N ARG A 74 17.68 23.48 -14.72
CA ARG A 74 17.09 24.84 -14.78
C ARG A 74 17.92 25.84 -13.97
N PRO A 75 17.81 27.14 -14.29
CA PRO A 75 18.26 28.19 -13.38
C PRO A 75 17.59 28.04 -12.01
N ASN A 76 18.38 28.03 -10.93
CA ASN A 76 17.87 27.95 -9.58
C ASN A 76 17.35 29.32 -9.14
N VAL A 77 16.02 29.44 -9.01
CA VAL A 77 15.37 30.72 -8.63
C VAL A 77 15.76 31.16 -7.22
N ALA A 78 16.06 30.23 -6.32
CA ALA A 78 16.45 30.54 -4.93
C ALA A 78 17.92 30.90 -4.79
N ALA A 79 18.78 30.54 -5.77
CA ALA A 79 20.21 30.84 -5.77
C ALA A 79 20.58 31.49 -7.13
N SER A 80 20.44 32.79 -7.19
CA SER A 80 20.68 33.60 -8.41
C SER A 80 21.99 33.24 -9.09
N GLY A 81 21.92 32.89 -10.41
CA GLY A 81 23.07 32.55 -11.22
C GLY A 81 23.54 31.10 -11.10
N GLN A 82 22.97 30.30 -10.23
CA GLN A 82 23.27 28.87 -10.14
C GLN A 82 22.30 28.03 -10.98
N MET A 83 22.82 26.94 -11.53
CA MET A 83 22.02 25.93 -12.21
C MET A 83 21.77 24.75 -11.27
N GLY A 84 20.67 24.04 -11.47
CA GLY A 84 20.38 22.88 -10.66
C GLY A 84 19.27 21.99 -11.23
N TRP A 85 19.28 20.73 -10.83
CA TRP A 85 18.23 19.78 -11.16
C TRP A 85 16.96 20.14 -10.40
N THR A 86 15.92 20.49 -11.12
CA THR A 86 14.59 20.80 -10.56
C THR A 86 13.65 19.64 -10.82
N LEU A 87 13.00 19.13 -9.77
CA LEU A 87 11.97 18.09 -9.92
C LEU A 87 10.78 18.70 -10.69
N VAL A 88 10.47 18.12 -11.84
CA VAL A 88 9.37 18.59 -12.70
C VAL A 88 8.14 17.71 -12.63
N SER A 89 8.30 16.40 -12.44
CA SER A 89 7.16 15.51 -12.25
C SER A 89 7.54 14.17 -11.60
N PRO A 90 6.76 13.68 -10.64
CA PRO A 90 6.78 12.28 -10.24
C PRO A 90 5.87 11.46 -11.13
N LYS A 91 6.16 10.16 -11.27
CA LYS A 91 5.26 9.15 -11.84
C LYS A 91 5.49 7.84 -11.12
N ALA A 92 4.50 7.35 -10.38
CA ALA A 92 4.62 6.10 -9.65
C ALA A 92 3.28 5.36 -9.58
N ASP A 93 3.35 4.03 -9.49
CA ASP A 93 2.25 3.17 -9.11
C ASP A 93 2.16 3.11 -7.58
N LEU A 94 0.96 3.09 -7.05
CA LEU A 94 0.67 2.89 -5.63
C LEU A 94 0.30 1.42 -5.43
N ILE A 95 1.13 0.72 -4.67
CA ILE A 95 0.99 -0.71 -4.41
C ILE A 95 0.55 -0.87 -2.96
N ASP A 96 -0.53 -1.61 -2.72
CA ASP A 96 -0.99 -1.91 -1.37
C ASP A 96 -0.14 -2.99 -0.68
N ARG A 97 -0.43 -3.28 0.59
CA ARG A 97 0.30 -4.28 1.38
C ARG A 97 0.12 -5.72 0.88
N THR A 98 -0.81 -5.97 -0.05
CA THR A 98 -1.00 -7.28 -0.70
C THR A 98 -0.19 -7.42 -1.98
N GLY A 99 0.46 -6.35 -2.44
CA GLY A 99 1.22 -6.30 -3.69
C GLY A 99 0.39 -5.90 -4.91
N LYS A 100 -0.86 -5.47 -4.71
CA LYS A 100 -1.75 -5.04 -5.79
C LYS A 100 -1.58 -3.55 -6.06
N THR A 101 -1.48 -3.16 -7.33
CA THR A 101 -1.55 -1.77 -7.75
C THR A 101 -2.98 -1.25 -7.58
N ILE A 102 -3.14 -0.24 -6.73
CA ILE A 102 -4.42 0.34 -6.35
C ILE A 102 -4.58 1.80 -6.77
N GLY A 103 -3.58 2.37 -7.41
CA GLY A 103 -3.62 3.76 -7.84
C GLY A 103 -2.30 4.24 -8.40
N THR A 104 -2.20 5.56 -8.57
CA THR A 104 -1.01 6.23 -9.10
C THR A 104 -0.69 7.52 -8.31
N TYR A 105 0.56 7.95 -8.39
CA TYR A 105 1.03 9.24 -7.92
C TYR A 105 1.67 10.01 -9.09
N GLY A 106 1.29 11.27 -9.26
CA GLY A 106 1.75 12.13 -10.34
C GLY A 106 1.69 13.62 -10.00
N GLY A 107 1.88 14.46 -11.00
CA GLY A 107 1.81 15.91 -10.85
C GLY A 107 2.80 16.66 -11.72
N PRO A 108 2.92 17.99 -11.63
CA PRO A 108 2.29 18.92 -10.69
C PRO A 108 0.81 19.23 -10.99
N PRO A 109 -0.01 19.59 -9.97
CA PRO A 109 0.28 19.48 -8.55
C PRO A 109 0.42 18.03 -8.09
N ALA A 110 1.11 17.78 -6.97
CA ALA A 110 1.26 16.44 -6.40
C ALA A 110 -0.12 15.82 -6.14
N THR A 111 -0.46 14.77 -6.89
CA THR A 111 -1.78 14.17 -6.89
C THR A 111 -1.67 12.66 -6.75
N TRP A 112 -2.40 12.11 -5.79
CA TRP A 112 -2.59 10.66 -5.65
C TRP A 112 -3.98 10.30 -6.12
N THR A 113 -4.05 9.34 -7.03
CA THR A 113 -5.30 8.85 -7.65
C THR A 113 -5.47 7.38 -7.28
N HIS A 114 -6.60 7.01 -6.70
CA HIS A 114 -6.95 5.63 -6.45
C HIS A 114 -7.73 5.05 -7.64
N ASN A 115 -7.74 3.72 -7.79
CA ASN A 115 -8.40 3.03 -8.92
C ASN A 115 -9.94 3.18 -8.93
N ASP A 116 -10.54 3.65 -7.81
CA ASP A 116 -11.97 4.02 -7.75
C ASP A 116 -12.26 5.40 -8.36
N GLY A 117 -11.21 6.08 -8.87
CA GLY A 117 -11.30 7.41 -9.47
C GLY A 117 -11.20 8.57 -8.47
N SER A 118 -11.16 8.29 -7.17
CA SER A 118 -10.97 9.35 -6.17
C SER A 118 -9.53 9.86 -6.13
N THR A 119 -9.36 11.16 -5.86
CA THR A 119 -8.05 11.80 -5.83
C THR A 119 -7.87 12.65 -4.58
N VAL A 120 -6.61 12.85 -4.19
CA VAL A 120 -6.20 13.85 -3.21
C VAL A 120 -5.01 14.64 -3.75
N ILE A 121 -5.03 15.96 -3.53
CA ILE A 121 -3.94 16.86 -3.91
C ILE A 121 -3.15 17.19 -2.64
N GLY A 122 -1.82 17.07 -2.70
CA GLY A 122 -0.94 17.34 -1.56
C GLY A 122 -0.19 18.65 -1.69
N THR A 123 -0.20 19.43 -0.62
CA THR A 123 0.67 20.59 -0.45
C THR A 123 1.71 20.27 0.60
N GLN A 124 3.00 20.43 0.27
CA GLN A 124 4.10 20.20 1.20
C GLN A 124 3.99 21.09 2.44
N VAL A 125 4.05 20.47 3.61
CA VAL A 125 4.08 21.14 4.92
C VAL A 125 5.51 21.13 5.49
N ALA A 126 6.14 19.96 5.47
CA ALA A 126 7.48 19.77 6.00
C ALA A 126 8.25 18.70 5.22
N ILE A 127 9.57 18.82 5.24
CA ILE A 127 10.50 17.79 4.78
C ILE A 127 11.57 17.58 5.85
N ALA A 128 12.14 16.38 5.86
CA ALA A 128 13.34 16.10 6.65
C ALA A 128 14.29 15.21 5.83
N PRO A 129 15.61 15.34 6.02
CA PRO A 129 16.59 14.53 5.33
C PRO A 129 16.43 13.05 5.73
N THR A 130 16.84 12.16 4.83
CA THR A 130 16.96 10.73 5.12
C THR A 130 18.40 10.39 5.46
N THR A 131 18.60 9.30 6.19
CA THR A 131 19.92 8.68 6.35
C THR A 131 20.23 7.89 5.07
N GLY A 132 21.27 8.29 4.33
CA GLY A 132 21.70 7.64 3.08
C GLY A 132 21.55 8.55 1.85
N GLY A 133 22.69 8.73 1.14
CA GLY A 133 22.97 9.87 0.27
C GLY A 133 22.02 10.15 -0.91
N ASN A 134 21.40 9.15 -1.52
CA ASN A 134 20.67 9.33 -2.78
C ASN A 134 19.17 9.12 -2.66
N ASN A 135 18.64 9.21 -1.43
CA ASN A 135 17.21 9.04 -1.16
C ASN A 135 16.52 10.41 -1.09
N ILE A 136 15.40 10.53 -1.79
CA ILE A 136 14.58 11.73 -1.67
C ILE A 136 14.12 11.91 -0.20
N ALA A 137 14.07 13.15 0.27
CA ALA A 137 13.67 13.51 1.62
C ALA A 137 12.32 12.88 2.01
N VAL A 138 12.17 12.54 3.30
CA VAL A 138 10.85 12.23 3.87
C VAL A 138 10.02 13.52 3.93
N GLN A 139 8.69 13.40 3.88
CA GLN A 139 7.82 14.55 3.70
C GLN A 139 6.49 14.38 4.40
N LEU A 140 5.98 15.46 4.96
CA LEU A 140 4.57 15.62 5.33
C LEU A 140 3.90 16.56 4.34
N SER A 141 2.78 16.15 3.78
CA SER A 141 1.91 16.99 2.95
C SER A 141 0.53 17.08 3.59
N LYS A 142 -0.10 18.25 3.48
CA LYS A 142 -1.51 18.47 3.80
C LYS A 142 -2.33 18.07 2.59
N GLY A 143 -3.35 17.21 2.80
CA GLY A 143 -4.30 16.81 1.77
C GLY A 143 -5.36 17.87 1.54
N ALA A 144 -5.67 18.12 0.28
CA ALA A 144 -6.83 18.88 -0.15
C ALA A 144 -7.74 17.97 -0.99
N PRO A 145 -9.06 18.16 -0.95
CA PRO A 145 -9.97 17.39 -1.78
C PRO A 145 -9.60 17.49 -3.26
N GLY A 146 -9.51 16.35 -3.91
CA GLY A 146 -9.42 16.24 -5.35
C GLY A 146 -10.79 15.90 -5.96
N MET A 147 -10.80 15.04 -6.97
CA MET A 147 -12.02 14.62 -7.67
C MET A 147 -12.59 13.34 -7.04
N ASN A 148 -13.90 13.20 -7.17
CA ASN A 148 -14.70 12.00 -6.84
C ASN A 148 -14.64 11.56 -5.35
N ALA A 149 -15.73 10.97 -4.92
CA ALA A 149 -15.81 10.27 -3.65
C ALA A 149 -15.10 8.90 -3.74
N GLY A 150 -14.48 8.44 -2.66
CA GLY A 150 -13.82 7.13 -2.60
C GLY A 150 -12.69 7.07 -1.57
N ALA A 151 -11.72 6.21 -1.82
CA ALA A 151 -10.63 5.92 -0.89
C ALA A 151 -9.82 7.16 -0.50
N MET A 152 -9.63 8.10 -1.44
CA MET A 152 -8.88 9.35 -1.20
C MET A 152 -9.73 10.48 -0.62
N GLN A 153 -11.04 10.31 -0.50
CA GLN A 153 -11.92 11.33 0.08
C GLN A 153 -11.57 11.58 1.55
N ASN A 154 -11.59 12.86 1.97
CA ASN A 154 -11.31 13.31 3.33
C ASN A 154 -9.89 12.98 3.83
N VAL A 155 -8.95 12.68 2.96
CA VAL A 155 -7.53 12.58 3.35
C VAL A 155 -7.04 13.96 3.79
N THR A 156 -6.60 14.03 5.05
CA THR A 156 -6.10 15.27 5.68
C THR A 156 -4.61 15.45 5.54
N TYR A 157 -3.85 14.34 5.61
CA TYR A 157 -2.40 14.34 5.49
C TYR A 157 -1.91 13.13 4.70
N ILE A 158 -0.77 13.34 4.04
CA ILE A 158 -0.01 12.28 3.37
C ILE A 158 1.43 12.35 3.85
N GLN A 159 1.95 11.25 4.41
CA GLN A 159 3.37 11.12 4.73
C GLN A 159 4.07 10.32 3.64
N ARG A 160 5.24 10.82 3.21
CA ARG A 160 6.21 10.07 2.41
C ARG A 160 7.37 9.67 3.31
N ILE A 161 7.57 8.38 3.52
CA ILE A 161 8.59 7.81 4.40
C ILE A 161 9.30 6.63 3.73
N ASN A 162 10.28 6.04 4.38
CA ASN A 162 11.03 4.86 3.90
C ASN A 162 11.50 5.01 2.45
N THR A 163 11.98 6.20 2.10
CA THR A 163 12.38 6.55 0.75
C THR A 163 13.64 5.81 0.30
N LYS A 164 13.67 5.40 -0.95
CA LYS A 164 14.82 4.77 -1.62
C LYS A 164 15.01 5.40 -2.99
N GLY A 165 16.21 5.87 -3.28
CA GLY A 165 16.55 6.52 -4.54
C GLY A 165 15.87 7.88 -4.74
N GLY A 166 15.81 8.32 -5.99
CA GLY A 166 15.13 9.53 -6.40
C GLY A 166 15.94 10.82 -6.24
N GLN A 167 17.17 10.79 -5.74
CA GLN A 167 17.98 11.99 -5.51
C GLN A 167 19.47 11.83 -5.88
N ASP A 168 19.82 10.96 -6.81
CA ASP A 168 21.18 10.97 -7.36
C ASP A 168 21.34 12.08 -8.40
N LEU A 169 21.64 13.29 -7.92
CA LEU A 169 21.81 14.50 -8.73
C LEU A 169 23.30 14.78 -9.04
N SER A 170 24.12 13.73 -9.10
CA SER A 170 25.58 13.84 -9.37
C SER A 170 25.90 14.22 -10.82
N LYS A 171 24.96 14.01 -11.76
CA LYS A 171 25.10 14.48 -13.15
C LYS A 171 25.23 16.01 -13.15
N ALA A 172 26.20 16.54 -13.91
CA ALA A 172 26.39 17.96 -14.06
C ALA A 172 25.12 18.66 -14.60
N CYS A 173 24.88 19.88 -14.12
CA CYS A 173 23.84 20.78 -14.60
C CYS A 173 24.42 22.20 -14.61
N GLY A 174 24.92 22.60 -15.75
CA GLY A 174 25.52 23.93 -16.00
C GLY A 174 24.73 24.73 -17.01
N PRO A 175 25.19 25.95 -17.36
CA PRO A 175 24.51 26.81 -18.34
C PRO A 175 24.32 26.18 -19.72
N SER A 176 25.21 25.26 -20.13
CA SER A 176 25.11 24.52 -21.38
C SER A 176 24.07 23.39 -21.35
N ASP A 177 23.63 22.97 -20.16
CA ASP A 177 22.79 21.81 -19.95
C ASP A 177 21.32 22.21 -19.68
N VAL A 178 20.98 23.49 -19.84
CA VAL A 178 19.61 23.98 -19.62
C VAL A 178 18.60 23.23 -20.48
N GLY A 179 17.59 22.67 -19.85
CA GLY A 179 16.58 21.83 -20.50
C GLY A 179 16.93 20.34 -20.57
N ASP A 180 18.14 19.94 -20.18
CA ASP A 180 18.49 18.52 -20.03
C ASP A 180 17.57 17.85 -19.01
N LYS A 181 17.26 16.59 -19.27
CA LYS A 181 16.36 15.78 -18.44
C LYS A 181 17.12 14.67 -17.73
N LEU A 182 16.71 14.39 -16.51
CA LEU A 182 17.21 13.30 -15.68
C LEU A 182 16.03 12.57 -15.07
N THR A 183 15.96 11.26 -15.27
CA THR A 183 14.92 10.40 -14.70
C THR A 183 15.55 9.46 -13.70
N LEU A 184 15.10 9.49 -12.46
CA LEU A 184 15.66 8.70 -11.36
C LEU A 184 14.59 7.73 -10.83
N PRO A 185 14.92 6.43 -10.71
CA PRO A 185 14.02 5.48 -10.04
C PRO A 185 13.91 5.82 -8.56
N TYR A 186 12.72 5.66 -8.01
CA TYR A 186 12.49 5.82 -6.58
C TYR A 186 11.41 4.89 -6.07
N GLN A 187 11.44 4.67 -4.75
CA GLN A 187 10.40 4.03 -3.98
C GLN A 187 10.19 4.81 -2.70
N ALA A 188 8.94 4.87 -2.23
CA ALA A 188 8.59 5.45 -0.93
C ALA A 188 7.30 4.84 -0.40
N ASP A 189 7.16 4.76 0.92
CA ASP A 189 5.86 4.47 1.51
C ASP A 189 5.04 5.76 1.62
N TYR A 190 3.77 5.70 1.21
CA TYR A 190 2.78 6.76 1.37
C TYR A 190 1.73 6.30 2.37
N ILE A 191 1.63 7.05 3.48
CA ILE A 191 0.64 6.82 4.53
C ILE A 191 -0.39 7.94 4.44
N PHE A 192 -1.64 7.57 4.19
CA PHE A 192 -2.75 8.50 4.06
C PHE A 192 -3.54 8.53 5.36
N TRP A 193 -3.83 9.72 5.85
CA TRP A 193 -4.49 9.98 7.12
C TRP A 193 -5.82 10.68 6.93
N LYS A 194 -6.79 10.39 7.78
CA LYS A 194 -8.09 11.06 7.85
C LYS A 194 -8.35 11.54 9.27
N ALA A 195 -9.15 12.58 9.42
CA ALA A 195 -9.64 12.97 10.73
C ALA A 195 -10.49 11.84 11.35
N MET A 196 -10.38 11.68 12.70
CA MET A 196 -11.24 10.78 13.49
C MET A 196 -12.67 11.27 13.52
#